data_7d17757f6754dbfa2c70697887d9a107
#
_entry.id   7d17757f6754dbfa2c70697887d9a107
#
_cell.length_a   1.000
_cell.length_b   1.000
_cell.length_c   1.000
_cell.angle_alpha   90.00
_cell.angle_beta   90.00
_cell.angle_gamma   90.00
#
_symmetry.space_group_name_H-M   'P 1'
#
loop_
_entity.id
_entity.type
_entity.pdbx_description
1 polymer ?
#
loop_
_entity_poly.entity_id
_entity_poly.type
_entity_poly.pdbx_seq_one_letter_code
_entity_poly.pdbx_strand_id
1 'polypeptide(L)'
;ILTLTPIVLGVDADKVFNRVRKHEKGGGQYRSVATRSRKATVEENGCMFEVDFGSYLDTGLFLDHRTTRAKVAELAVGRSFLNLFAYTGTASVHAAVAGAKSTLTIDLSQTYLDWAERNMLKNGIEGRAHRYLRTDVMTWIRNEVRVGRTYGVIFVDPPTFSNSKSMGKDTWSVQRDHV
;
A
#
# COMPACT_ATOMS: atom_id res chain seq x y z
N ILE A 1 10.16 9.49 25.98
CA ILE A 1 9.00 9.27 25.10
C ILE A 1 8.38 7.90 25.41
N LEU A 2 9.10 6.78 25.26
CA LEU A 2 8.54 5.42 25.43
C LEU A 2 7.90 5.18 26.80
N THR A 3 8.40 5.76 27.86
CA THR A 3 7.87 5.64 29.22
C THR A 3 6.56 6.41 29.40
N LEU A 4 6.41 7.55 28.71
CA LEU A 4 5.26 8.43 28.84
C LEU A 4 4.12 8.07 27.86
N THR A 5 4.46 7.48 26.71
CA THR A 5 3.46 7.15 25.65
C THR A 5 2.33 6.25 26.18
N PRO A 6 2.60 5.15 26.91
CA PRO A 6 1.54 4.32 27.47
C PRO A 6 0.61 5.10 28.40
N ILE A 7 1.18 5.94 29.25
CA ILE A 7 0.44 6.74 30.25
C ILE A 7 -0.48 7.74 29.54
N VAL A 8 0.07 8.49 28.58
CA VAL A 8 -0.67 9.56 27.88
C VAL A 8 -1.78 8.99 26.99
N LEU A 9 -1.53 7.84 26.34
CA LEU A 9 -2.50 7.21 25.46
C LEU A 9 -3.43 6.22 26.15
N GLY A 10 -3.21 5.93 27.45
CA GLY A 10 -4.02 4.95 28.18
C GLY A 10 -3.92 3.53 27.64
N VAL A 11 -2.75 3.16 27.13
CA VAL A 11 -2.51 1.82 26.55
C VAL A 11 -1.43 1.08 27.34
N ASP A 12 -1.48 -0.25 27.33
CA ASP A 12 -0.44 -1.07 27.97
C ASP A 12 0.92 -0.86 27.31
N ALA A 13 1.99 -0.90 28.08
CA ALA A 13 3.34 -0.65 27.59
C ALA A 13 3.79 -1.66 26.52
N ASP A 14 3.29 -2.89 26.56
CA ASP A 14 3.56 -3.95 25.59
C ASP A 14 2.84 -3.74 24.24
N LYS A 15 1.89 -2.80 24.18
CA LYS A 15 1.20 -2.35 22.97
C LYS A 15 1.88 -1.16 22.29
N VAL A 16 2.95 -0.63 22.89
CA VAL A 16 3.74 0.47 22.30
C VAL A 16 4.96 -0.09 21.57
N PHE A 17 4.98 0.07 20.25
CA PHE A 17 6.05 -0.42 19.37
C PHE A 17 6.92 0.73 18.91
N ASN A 18 8.14 0.80 19.41
CA ASN A 18 9.10 1.79 18.94
C ASN A 18 9.83 1.30 17.68
N ARG A 19 9.74 2.07 16.62
CA ARG A 19 10.46 1.81 15.37
C ARG A 19 11.44 2.93 15.08
N VAL A 20 12.71 2.60 15.07
CA VAL A 20 13.78 3.54 14.77
C VAL A 20 14.21 3.32 13.32
N ARG A 21 13.98 4.32 12.46
CA ARG A 21 14.48 4.33 11.10
C ARG A 21 15.99 4.58 11.14
N LYS A 22 16.78 3.54 10.88
CA LYS A 22 18.24 3.69 10.68
C LYS A 22 18.50 4.20 9.28
N HIS A 23 19.33 5.23 9.18
CA HIS A 23 19.76 5.75 7.87
C HIS A 23 20.79 4.77 7.29
N GLU A 24 20.36 3.80 6.51
CA GLU A 24 21.25 2.89 5.75
C GLU A 24 21.42 3.47 4.34
N LYS A 25 22.66 3.71 3.94
CA LYS A 25 22.99 4.01 2.55
C LYS A 25 22.70 2.75 1.72
N GLY A 26 21.65 2.78 0.87
CA GLY A 26 21.38 1.71 -0.09
C GLY A 26 20.10 0.88 0.14
N GLY A 27 18.92 1.48 0.15
CA GLY A 27 17.66 0.77 -0.12
C GLY A 27 17.13 -0.21 0.95
N GLY A 28 17.62 -0.12 2.19
CA GLY A 28 17.18 -0.98 3.31
C GLY A 28 15.77 -0.71 3.84
N GLN A 29 15.07 0.25 3.27
CA GLN A 29 13.78 0.75 3.73
C GLN A 29 12.66 -0.31 3.72
N TYR A 30 12.76 -1.32 2.86
CA TYR A 30 11.78 -2.41 2.69
C TYR A 30 12.27 -3.77 3.20
N ARG A 31 13.39 -3.82 3.92
CA ARG A 31 13.86 -5.08 4.51
C ARG A 31 13.04 -5.41 5.75
N SER A 32 12.66 -6.69 5.87
CA SER A 32 12.12 -7.22 7.11
C SER A 32 13.10 -6.94 8.25
N VAL A 33 12.64 -6.23 9.26
CA VAL A 33 13.37 -6.09 10.52
C VAL A 33 13.10 -7.39 11.26
N ALA A 34 14.11 -8.21 11.48
CA ALA A 34 14.01 -9.55 12.09
C ALA A 34 13.54 -9.52 13.57
N THR A 35 12.36 -8.98 13.78
CA THR A 35 11.61 -9.03 15.02
C THR A 35 10.36 -9.88 14.81
N ARG A 36 9.90 -10.56 15.84
CA ARG A 36 8.68 -11.38 15.80
C ARG A 36 7.53 -10.61 15.16
N SER A 37 6.93 -11.14 14.08
CA SER A 37 5.71 -10.60 13.48
C SER A 37 4.65 -10.39 14.57
N ARG A 38 4.06 -9.20 14.62
CA ARG A 38 2.95 -8.86 15.51
C ARG A 38 1.84 -8.26 14.66
N LYS A 39 1.06 -9.16 14.09
CA LYS A 39 -0.07 -8.80 13.25
C LYS A 39 -1.28 -8.43 14.08
N ALA A 40 -2.00 -7.42 13.63
CA ALA A 40 -3.31 -7.05 14.14
C ALA A 40 -4.23 -6.74 12.96
N THR A 41 -5.51 -6.68 13.25
CA THR A 41 -6.52 -6.16 12.31
C THR A 41 -7.02 -4.84 12.85
N VAL A 42 -7.02 -3.83 12.00
CA VAL A 42 -7.54 -2.49 12.31
C VAL A 42 -8.67 -2.14 11.35
N GLU A 43 -9.55 -1.27 11.79
CA GLU A 43 -10.65 -0.76 10.98
C GLU A 43 -10.41 0.69 10.58
N GLU A 44 -10.69 1.02 9.33
CA GLU A 44 -10.72 2.38 8.83
C GLU A 44 -11.90 2.56 7.87
N ASN A 45 -12.81 3.49 8.19
CA ASN A 45 -13.98 3.80 7.36
C ASN A 45 -14.79 2.56 6.94
N GLY A 46 -15.00 1.61 7.88
CA GLY A 46 -15.71 0.36 7.63
C GLY A 46 -14.93 -0.71 6.87
N CYS A 47 -13.67 -0.46 6.54
CA CYS A 47 -12.78 -1.45 5.91
C CYS A 47 -11.80 -2.03 6.94
N MET A 48 -11.55 -3.34 6.85
CA MET A 48 -10.65 -4.07 7.74
C MET A 48 -9.28 -4.26 7.08
N PHE A 49 -8.20 -3.97 7.81
CA PHE A 49 -6.83 -4.07 7.31
C PHE A 49 -5.95 -4.88 8.24
N GLU A 50 -5.14 -5.78 7.66
CA GLU A 50 -4.02 -6.39 8.36
C GLU A 50 -2.92 -5.34 8.53
N VAL A 51 -2.40 -5.19 9.75
CA VAL A 51 -1.20 -4.40 10.05
C VAL A 51 -0.16 -5.28 10.75
N ASP A 52 1.11 -4.98 10.57
CA ASP A 52 2.21 -5.71 11.21
C ASP A 52 3.15 -4.73 11.94
N PHE A 53 3.08 -4.73 13.25
CA PHE A 53 3.93 -3.91 14.10
C PHE A 53 5.33 -4.50 14.32
N GLY A 54 5.60 -5.71 13.82
CA GLY A 54 6.81 -6.48 14.11
C GLY A 54 7.81 -6.56 12.95
N SER A 55 7.36 -6.94 11.77
CA SER A 55 8.24 -7.42 10.70
C SER A 55 8.78 -6.32 9.80
N TYR A 56 8.07 -5.22 9.63
CA TYR A 56 8.41 -4.15 8.69
C TYR A 56 8.52 -2.80 9.39
N LEU A 57 9.24 -1.87 8.79
CA LEU A 57 9.33 -0.51 9.29
C LEU A 57 7.97 0.20 9.19
N ASP A 58 7.32 0.05 8.05
CA ASP A 58 5.98 0.57 7.80
C ASP A 58 4.95 -0.51 8.10
N THR A 59 3.89 -0.15 8.83
CA THR A 59 2.95 -1.10 9.44
C THR A 59 1.92 -1.71 8.50
N GLY A 60 1.90 -1.32 7.24
CA GLY A 60 0.93 -1.78 6.24
C GLY A 60 -0.25 -0.82 6.01
N LEU A 61 -0.36 0.26 6.78
CA LEU A 61 -1.38 1.29 6.60
C LEU A 61 -0.78 2.68 6.85
N PHE A 62 -0.86 3.56 5.87
CA PHE A 62 -0.46 4.97 5.97
C PHE A 62 -1.65 5.81 6.46
N LEU A 63 -1.58 6.31 7.69
CA LEU A 63 -2.70 7.01 8.35
C LEU A 63 -3.02 8.38 7.72
N ASP A 64 -2.02 9.04 7.17
CA ASP A 64 -2.13 10.34 6.48
C ASP A 64 -2.98 10.27 5.20
N HIS A 65 -3.11 9.08 4.58
CA HIS A 65 -3.98 8.86 3.41
C HIS A 65 -5.43 8.50 3.75
N ARG A 66 -5.84 8.54 5.00
CA ARG A 66 -7.20 8.16 5.43
C ARG A 66 -8.29 8.93 4.67
N THR A 67 -8.15 10.26 4.59
CA THR A 67 -9.10 11.12 3.87
C THR A 67 -9.06 10.91 2.36
N THR A 68 -7.87 10.66 1.81
CA THR A 68 -7.68 10.35 0.39
C THR A 68 -8.36 9.02 0.04
N ARG A 69 -8.24 7.98 0.88
CA ARG A 69 -8.92 6.71 0.66
C ARG A 69 -10.44 6.83 0.74
N ALA A 70 -10.97 7.65 1.65
CA ALA A 70 -12.40 7.94 1.69
C ALA A 70 -12.87 8.58 0.38
N LYS A 71 -12.10 9.52 -0.16
CA LYS A 71 -12.40 10.14 -1.46
C LYS A 71 -12.30 9.17 -2.64
N VAL A 72 -11.31 8.29 -2.61
CA VAL A 72 -11.20 7.19 -3.59
C VAL A 72 -12.45 6.32 -3.58
N ALA A 73 -12.96 5.95 -2.39
CA ALA A 73 -14.18 5.18 -2.25
C ALA A 73 -15.37 5.85 -2.94
N GLU A 74 -15.60 7.13 -2.68
CA GLU A 74 -16.68 7.91 -3.31
C GLU A 74 -16.55 7.93 -4.84
N LEU A 75 -15.37 8.17 -5.35
CA LEU A 75 -15.12 8.29 -6.80
C LEU A 75 -15.19 6.97 -7.54
N ALA A 76 -14.89 5.85 -6.87
CA ALA A 76 -14.78 4.54 -7.50
C ALA A 76 -16.12 3.83 -7.70
N VAL A 77 -17.20 4.29 -7.08
CA VAL A 77 -18.52 3.65 -7.18
C VAL A 77 -18.92 3.43 -8.63
N GLY A 78 -19.17 2.17 -9.00
CA GLY A 78 -19.58 1.76 -10.33
C GLY A 78 -18.53 1.93 -11.44
N ARG A 79 -17.28 2.23 -11.11
CA ARG A 79 -16.19 2.49 -12.08
C ARG A 79 -15.09 1.43 -11.99
N SER A 80 -14.27 1.35 -13.04
CA SER A 80 -13.00 0.62 -12.97
C SER A 80 -11.96 1.46 -12.22
N PHE A 81 -11.24 0.83 -11.30
CA PHE A 81 -10.25 1.47 -10.44
C PHE A 81 -8.85 0.91 -10.72
N LEU A 82 -7.89 1.78 -10.94
CA LEU A 82 -6.48 1.45 -11.11
C LEU A 82 -5.68 2.02 -9.93
N ASN A 83 -4.91 1.16 -9.25
CA ASN A 83 -4.03 1.51 -8.14
C ASN A 83 -2.58 1.23 -8.53
N LEU A 84 -1.78 2.27 -8.66
CA LEU A 84 -0.38 2.22 -9.04
C LEU A 84 0.51 2.49 -7.82
N PHE A 85 1.61 1.74 -7.67
CA PHE A 85 2.45 1.72 -6.47
C PHE A 85 1.65 1.36 -5.24
N ALA A 86 0.87 0.28 -5.38
CA ALA A 86 -0.29 0.02 -4.53
C ALA A 86 0.03 -0.38 -3.10
N TYR A 87 1.30 -0.75 -2.80
CA TYR A 87 1.70 -1.22 -1.47
C TYR A 87 0.78 -2.35 -1.01
N THR A 88 0.20 -2.26 0.18
CA THR A 88 -0.74 -3.26 0.74
C THR A 88 -2.17 -3.14 0.20
N GLY A 89 -2.39 -2.37 -0.86
CA GLY A 89 -3.65 -2.28 -1.58
C GLY A 89 -4.80 -1.59 -0.84
N THR A 90 -4.52 -0.78 0.19
CA THR A 90 -5.57 -0.19 1.03
C THR A 90 -6.54 0.69 0.23
N ALA A 91 -6.07 1.44 -0.78
CA ALA A 91 -6.93 2.23 -1.66
C ALA A 91 -7.82 1.32 -2.54
N SER A 92 -7.29 0.17 -2.99
CA SER A 92 -8.06 -0.81 -3.76
C SER A 92 -9.19 -1.43 -2.93
N VAL A 93 -8.93 -1.71 -1.64
CA VAL A 93 -9.95 -2.22 -0.71
C VAL A 93 -11.07 -1.21 -0.56
N HIS A 94 -10.76 0.06 -0.29
CA HIS A 94 -11.76 1.12 -0.17
C HIS A 94 -12.59 1.27 -1.46
N ALA A 95 -11.95 1.23 -2.63
CA ALA A 95 -12.64 1.29 -3.90
C ALA A 95 -13.59 0.08 -4.09
N ALA A 96 -13.12 -1.13 -3.79
CA ALA A 96 -13.91 -2.35 -3.97
C ALA A 96 -15.10 -2.41 -3.00
N VAL A 97 -14.89 -2.12 -1.72
CA VAL A 97 -15.97 -2.09 -0.69
C VAL A 97 -17.03 -1.04 -1.04
N ALA A 98 -16.63 0.10 -1.61
CA ALA A 98 -17.55 1.13 -2.08
C ALA A 98 -18.32 0.74 -3.36
N GLY A 99 -18.02 -0.38 -4.00
CA GLY A 99 -18.72 -0.86 -5.18
C GLY A 99 -18.06 -0.48 -6.51
N ALA A 100 -16.72 -0.40 -6.57
CA ALA A 100 -16.01 -0.36 -7.85
C ALA A 100 -16.35 -1.60 -8.69
N LYS A 101 -16.58 -1.44 -10.01
CA LYS A 101 -16.84 -2.56 -10.93
C LYS A 101 -15.66 -3.52 -11.02
N SER A 102 -14.46 -2.99 -10.92
CA SER A 102 -13.23 -3.78 -10.96
C SER A 102 -12.09 -2.97 -10.34
N THR A 103 -11.09 -3.68 -9.82
CA THR A 103 -9.83 -3.06 -9.38
C THR A 103 -8.65 -3.75 -10.05
N LEU A 104 -7.66 -2.97 -10.45
CA LEU A 104 -6.34 -3.46 -10.85
C LEU A 104 -5.31 -2.84 -9.91
N THR A 105 -4.67 -3.69 -9.13
CA THR A 105 -3.70 -3.33 -8.09
C THR A 105 -2.31 -3.69 -8.55
N ILE A 106 -1.44 -2.69 -8.75
CA ILE A 106 -0.11 -2.88 -9.33
C ILE A 106 0.97 -2.45 -8.35
N ASP A 107 1.91 -3.36 -8.09
CA ASP A 107 3.11 -3.11 -7.31
C ASP A 107 4.27 -3.97 -7.83
N LEU A 108 5.50 -3.57 -7.53
CA LEU A 108 6.69 -4.34 -7.87
C LEU A 108 6.93 -5.50 -6.88
N SER A 109 6.43 -5.38 -5.67
CA SER A 109 6.60 -6.33 -4.57
C SER A 109 5.49 -7.36 -4.52
N GLN A 110 5.82 -8.63 -4.77
CA GLN A 110 4.88 -9.73 -4.58
C GLN A 110 4.37 -9.80 -3.13
N THR A 111 5.23 -9.58 -2.15
CA THR A 111 4.85 -9.56 -0.73
C THR A 111 3.75 -8.56 -0.41
N TYR A 112 3.80 -7.39 -1.03
CA TYR A 112 2.77 -6.37 -0.84
C TYR A 112 1.49 -6.70 -1.60
N LEU A 113 1.57 -7.30 -2.77
CA LEU A 113 0.38 -7.78 -3.50
C LEU A 113 -0.31 -8.93 -2.76
N ASP A 114 0.44 -9.86 -2.18
CA ASP A 114 -0.13 -10.90 -1.32
C ASP A 114 -0.81 -10.31 -0.08
N TRP A 115 -0.27 -9.21 0.45
CA TRP A 115 -0.90 -8.49 1.55
C TRP A 115 -2.16 -7.75 1.09
N ALA A 116 -2.13 -7.12 -0.08
CA ALA A 116 -3.30 -6.49 -0.68
C ALA A 116 -4.45 -7.49 -0.88
N GLU A 117 -4.14 -8.69 -1.36
CA GLU A 117 -5.12 -9.77 -1.52
C GLU A 117 -5.71 -10.19 -0.16
N ARG A 118 -4.88 -10.39 0.88
CA ARG A 118 -5.39 -10.67 2.22
C ARG A 118 -6.29 -9.56 2.77
N ASN A 119 -5.95 -8.30 2.49
CA ASN A 119 -6.80 -7.16 2.87
C ASN A 119 -8.15 -7.19 2.13
N MET A 120 -8.17 -7.53 0.85
CA MET A 120 -9.42 -7.72 0.09
C MET A 120 -10.28 -8.84 0.70
N LEU A 121 -9.67 -10.00 0.95
CA LEU A 121 -10.36 -11.16 1.55
C LEU A 121 -10.94 -10.85 2.93
N LYS A 122 -10.23 -10.06 3.76
CA LYS A 122 -10.76 -9.60 5.06
C LYS A 122 -12.05 -8.79 4.96
N ASN A 123 -12.29 -8.18 3.82
CA ASN A 123 -13.48 -7.39 3.54
C ASN A 123 -14.51 -8.14 2.69
N GLY A 124 -14.36 -9.45 2.52
CA GLY A 124 -15.27 -10.27 1.71
C GLY A 124 -15.21 -9.98 0.21
N ILE A 125 -14.14 -9.34 -0.25
CA ILE A 125 -13.96 -9.01 -1.67
C ILE A 125 -13.16 -10.13 -2.33
N GLU A 126 -13.82 -10.84 -3.23
CA GLU A 126 -13.27 -11.95 -3.99
C GLU A 126 -13.67 -11.87 -5.47
N GLY A 127 -13.01 -12.68 -6.31
CA GLY A 127 -13.42 -12.87 -7.70
C GLY A 127 -12.56 -12.15 -8.73
N ARG A 128 -12.79 -12.49 -10.00
CA ARG A 128 -11.94 -12.11 -11.14
C ARG A 128 -11.97 -10.61 -11.50
N ALA A 129 -12.91 -9.87 -10.93
CA ALA A 129 -13.01 -8.43 -11.13
C ALA A 129 -11.88 -7.66 -10.39
N HIS A 130 -11.30 -8.27 -9.36
CA HIS A 130 -10.25 -7.67 -8.54
C HIS A 130 -8.92 -8.38 -8.81
N ARG A 131 -8.02 -7.69 -9.49
CA ARG A 131 -6.77 -8.28 -10.00
C ARG A 131 -5.56 -7.62 -9.41
N TYR A 132 -4.50 -8.39 -9.29
CA TYR A 132 -3.18 -7.98 -8.83
C TYR A 132 -2.17 -8.24 -9.94
N LEU A 133 -1.26 -7.30 -10.15
CA LEU A 133 -0.23 -7.44 -11.18
C LEU A 133 1.12 -6.99 -10.64
N ARG A 134 2.04 -7.96 -10.55
CA ARG A 134 3.43 -7.66 -10.20
C ARG A 134 4.18 -7.20 -11.44
N THR A 135 4.50 -5.91 -11.49
CA THR A 135 5.28 -5.35 -12.59
C THR A 135 5.87 -4.00 -12.19
N ASP A 136 6.85 -3.55 -12.97
CA ASP A 136 7.31 -2.16 -12.91
C ASP A 136 6.24 -1.23 -13.48
N VAL A 137 5.77 -0.29 -12.66
CA VAL A 137 4.64 0.61 -12.98
C VAL A 137 4.97 1.47 -14.21
N MET A 138 6.18 2.01 -14.31
CA MET A 138 6.54 2.91 -15.41
C MET A 138 6.57 2.18 -16.75
N THR A 139 7.10 0.97 -16.77
CA THR A 139 7.11 0.11 -17.95
C THR A 139 5.70 -0.30 -18.33
N TRP A 140 4.87 -0.64 -17.34
CA TRP A 140 3.49 -1.04 -17.56
C TRP A 140 2.64 0.11 -18.13
N ILE A 141 2.74 1.33 -17.60
CA ILE A 141 2.01 2.51 -18.09
C ILE A 141 2.31 2.75 -19.58
N ARG A 142 3.60 2.71 -19.98
CA ARG A 142 3.97 2.90 -21.40
C ARG A 142 3.27 1.91 -22.33
N ASN A 143 3.09 0.69 -21.89
CA ASN A 143 2.37 -0.33 -22.65
C ASN A 143 0.85 -0.09 -22.68
N GLU A 144 0.26 0.29 -21.54
CA GLU A 144 -1.18 0.58 -21.44
C GLU A 144 -1.58 1.78 -22.32
N VAL A 145 -0.75 2.82 -22.38
CA VAL A 145 -0.97 3.96 -23.28
C VAL A 145 -1.00 3.52 -24.74
N ARG A 146 -0.10 2.61 -25.15
CA ARG A 146 -0.10 2.08 -26.54
C ARG A 146 -1.34 1.26 -26.87
N VAL A 147 -1.89 0.56 -25.88
CA VAL A 147 -3.12 -0.23 -26.03
C VAL A 147 -4.38 0.65 -25.99
N GLY A 148 -4.27 1.89 -25.50
CA GLY A 148 -5.39 2.83 -25.37
C GLY A 148 -6.39 2.44 -24.29
N ARG A 149 -5.98 1.69 -23.26
CA ARG A 149 -6.89 1.28 -22.18
C ARG A 149 -7.15 2.45 -21.24
N THR A 150 -8.40 2.58 -20.81
CA THR A 150 -8.85 3.64 -19.91
C THR A 150 -9.39 3.07 -18.60
N TYR A 151 -9.36 3.87 -17.55
CA TYR A 151 -9.87 3.55 -16.22
C TYR A 151 -10.76 4.68 -15.72
N GLY A 152 -11.78 4.34 -14.96
CA GLY A 152 -12.71 5.34 -14.42
C GLY A 152 -12.09 6.20 -13.32
N VAL A 153 -11.21 5.60 -12.51
CA VAL A 153 -10.43 6.28 -11.47
C VAL A 153 -9.02 5.69 -11.46
N ILE A 154 -8.02 6.54 -11.39
CA ILE A 154 -6.61 6.15 -11.25
C ILE A 154 -6.06 6.77 -9.97
N PHE A 155 -5.51 5.95 -9.08
CA PHE A 155 -4.78 6.38 -7.89
C PHE A 155 -3.29 6.11 -8.10
N VAL A 156 -2.47 7.13 -7.90
CA VAL A 156 -1.02 7.09 -8.13
C VAL A 156 -0.32 7.67 -6.92
N ASP A 157 0.41 6.83 -6.20
CA ASP A 157 1.16 7.21 -4.99
C ASP A 157 2.59 6.68 -5.06
N PRO A 158 3.44 7.29 -5.90
CA PRO A 158 4.79 6.82 -6.11
C PRO A 158 5.66 7.05 -4.88
N PRO A 159 6.57 6.12 -4.54
CA PRO A 159 7.54 6.34 -3.48
C PRO A 159 8.48 7.50 -3.86
N THR A 160 8.95 8.25 -2.88
CA THR A 160 9.92 9.33 -3.11
C THR A 160 11.18 8.84 -3.82
N PHE A 161 11.62 7.61 -3.48
CA PHE A 161 12.73 6.91 -4.11
C PHE A 161 12.41 5.43 -4.25
N SER A 162 12.76 4.83 -5.39
CA SER A 162 12.72 3.39 -5.59
C SER A 162 14.10 2.88 -6.01
N ASN A 163 14.64 1.93 -5.23
CA ASN A 163 15.88 1.21 -5.48
C ASN A 163 15.57 -0.24 -5.81
N SER A 164 14.84 -0.48 -6.90
CA SER A 164 14.58 -1.85 -7.33
C SER A 164 15.83 -2.45 -7.97
N LYS A 165 16.20 -3.67 -7.57
CA LYS A 165 17.29 -4.43 -8.22
C LYS A 165 17.01 -4.68 -9.70
N SER A 166 15.76 -4.67 -10.13
CA SER A 166 15.35 -4.81 -11.54
C SER A 166 15.58 -3.55 -12.37
N MET A 167 15.80 -2.39 -11.75
CA MET A 167 16.08 -1.12 -12.44
C MET A 167 17.58 -0.87 -12.69
N GLY A 168 18.44 -1.83 -12.34
CA GLY A 168 19.90 -1.69 -12.52
C GLY A 168 20.51 -0.66 -11.57
N LYS A 169 21.45 0.17 -12.07
CA LYS A 169 22.10 1.22 -11.28
C LYS A 169 21.27 2.50 -11.16
N ASP A 170 20.15 2.61 -11.89
CA ASP A 170 19.33 3.80 -11.92
C ASP A 170 18.31 3.76 -10.77
N THR A 171 18.45 4.70 -9.86
CA THR A 171 17.45 4.96 -8.80
C THR A 171 16.37 5.85 -9.39
N TRP A 172 15.13 5.37 -9.41
CA TRP A 172 14.00 6.23 -9.73
C TRP A 172 13.77 7.24 -8.60
N SER A 173 13.51 8.49 -8.96
CA SER A 173 13.20 9.56 -8.03
C SER A 173 12.04 10.40 -8.55
N VAL A 174 11.03 10.63 -7.73
CA VAL A 174 9.90 11.50 -8.06
C VAL A 174 10.35 12.90 -8.50
N GLN A 175 11.45 13.40 -7.92
CA GLN A 175 11.96 14.74 -8.26
C GLN A 175 12.68 14.80 -9.61
N ARG A 176 13.26 13.69 -10.08
CA ARG A 176 14.03 13.63 -11.31
C ARG A 176 13.24 13.05 -12.47
N ASP A 177 12.45 12.03 -12.21
CA ASP A 177 11.84 11.15 -13.21
C ASP A 177 10.32 11.35 -13.31
N HIS A 178 9.79 12.42 -12.70
CA HIS A 178 8.40 12.83 -12.89
C HIS A 178 8.23 13.39 -14.31
N VAL A 179 7.23 12.95 -14.98
CA VAL A 179 6.83 13.42 -16.30
C VAL A 179 5.78 14.49 -16.16
#